data_dea134d355e843b156cbb6188b1e737b
#
_entry.id   dea134d355e843b156cbb6188b1e737b
#
_cell.length_a   1.000
_cell.length_b   1.000
_cell.length_c   1.000
_cell.angle_alpha   90.00
_cell.angle_beta   90.00
_cell.angle_gamma   90.00
#
_symmetry.space_group_name_H-M   'P 1'
#
loop_
_entity.id
_entity.type
_entity.pdbx_description
1 polymer ?
#
loop_
_entity_poly.entity_id
_entity_poly.type
_entity_poly.pdbx_seq_one_letter_code
_entity_poly.pdbx_strand_id
1 'polypeptide(L)'
;MSHAPPLGALLRQYAAGSALTCDPVEQGLLNRGYRLRTTRGRYFLKHHFDPETADPAAIARQHRATQRLADLGVPVAPPLTGTDGRTVAVIGGHAYALHPWIDGRHRHGGQLTTQQCARLGALLGVVHASLERVMPTQGRTPARPTDATGATEGPAGTGGSARAGAGGSAAAEGVDPARGADPADTFALIDRLLARVRRHRPHDAFDELARHRLLERRALLERHADRRPPQGGSVGWVHGDFHPFNLLYRDGEPAAIVDWDRLGVHPRAEEAVRAAVIFFVRPVGALDLAKVRAYARAYRRTAGAGPAELAAAVHRVWWERLNDFWMLRWHYERGDTRADPQFPAASALAVWWTGEYDTVCEAFAG
;
A
#
# COMPACT_ATOMS: atom_id res chain seq x y z
N MET A 1 -14.60 -17.38 16.70
CA MET A 1 -15.68 -16.62 17.38
C MET A 1 -15.50 -15.15 17.08
N SER A 2 -16.55 -14.46 16.63
CA SER A 2 -16.50 -13.01 16.38
C SER A 2 -16.36 -12.29 17.72
N HIS A 3 -15.18 -11.74 18.00
CA HIS A 3 -14.96 -10.98 19.23
C HIS A 3 -15.62 -9.61 19.08
N ALA A 4 -16.73 -9.41 19.80
CA ALA A 4 -17.40 -8.11 19.81
C ALA A 4 -16.50 -7.08 20.54
N PRO A 5 -16.35 -5.86 20.00
CA PRO A 5 -15.50 -4.85 20.64
C PRO A 5 -16.05 -4.47 22.02
N PRO A 6 -15.20 -4.22 23.03
CA PRO A 6 -15.60 -3.87 24.40
C PRO A 6 -16.06 -2.40 24.49
N LEU A 7 -17.23 -2.11 23.86
CA LEU A 7 -17.71 -0.74 23.64
C LEU A 7 -17.80 0.09 24.92
N GLY A 8 -18.27 -0.49 26.02
CA GLY A 8 -18.40 0.28 27.28
C GLY A 8 -17.09 0.83 27.80
N ALA A 9 -15.99 0.06 27.73
CA ALA A 9 -14.67 0.50 28.16
C ALA A 9 -14.08 1.50 27.17
N LEU A 10 -14.18 1.22 25.85
CA LEU A 10 -13.69 2.10 24.80
C LEU A 10 -14.35 3.48 24.83
N LEU A 11 -15.67 3.53 24.94
CA LEU A 11 -16.43 4.79 24.94
C LEU A 11 -16.15 5.64 26.20
N ARG A 12 -15.88 5.02 27.35
CA ARG A 12 -15.42 5.74 28.54
C ARG A 12 -14.03 6.32 28.32
N GLN A 13 -13.09 5.53 27.77
CA GLN A 13 -11.71 5.97 27.53
C GLN A 13 -11.65 7.14 26.56
N TYR A 14 -12.46 7.13 25.49
CA TYR A 14 -12.50 8.23 24.53
C TYR A 14 -13.53 9.33 24.88
N ALA A 15 -14.20 9.24 26.00
CA ALA A 15 -15.30 10.14 26.37
C ALA A 15 -16.33 10.31 25.24
N ALA A 16 -16.60 9.24 24.47
CA ALA A 16 -17.40 9.30 23.25
C ALA A 16 -18.91 9.07 23.46
N GLY A 17 -19.37 9.08 24.71
CA GLY A 17 -20.79 8.89 25.06
C GLY A 17 -21.20 7.44 25.14
N SER A 18 -22.52 7.15 24.97
CA SER A 18 -23.09 5.82 24.99
C SER A 18 -23.34 5.28 23.59
N ALA A 19 -23.07 3.99 23.35
CA ALA A 19 -23.31 3.37 22.06
C ALA A 19 -24.80 3.33 21.72
N LEU A 20 -25.13 3.70 20.50
CA LEU A 20 -26.47 3.57 19.89
C LEU A 20 -26.48 2.42 18.87
N THR A 21 -25.49 2.38 17.97
CA THR A 21 -25.27 1.27 17.01
C THR A 21 -23.78 1.02 16.82
N CYS A 22 -23.43 -0.23 16.50
CA CYS A 22 -22.07 -0.65 16.15
C CYS A 22 -22.14 -1.69 15.04
N ASP A 23 -21.98 -1.24 13.80
CA ASP A 23 -22.15 -2.06 12.62
C ASP A 23 -20.77 -2.38 12.02
N PRO A 24 -20.45 -3.63 11.66
CA PRO A 24 -19.19 -3.96 11.02
C PRO A 24 -19.09 -3.27 9.64
N VAL A 25 -17.90 -2.83 9.29
CA VAL A 25 -17.57 -2.34 7.95
C VAL A 25 -16.83 -3.46 7.24
N GLU A 26 -17.42 -4.00 6.19
CA GLU A 26 -16.90 -5.17 5.45
C GLU A 26 -15.65 -4.88 4.63
N GLN A 27 -15.27 -3.62 4.49
CA GLN A 27 -14.09 -3.17 3.73
C GLN A 27 -12.85 -3.18 4.62
N GLY A 28 -11.90 -4.03 4.31
CA GLY A 28 -10.61 -4.15 4.98
C GLY A 28 -10.14 -5.60 5.07
N LEU A 29 -8.93 -5.88 4.58
CA LEU A 29 -8.39 -7.24 4.51
C LEU A 29 -7.69 -7.67 5.81
N LEU A 30 -7.11 -6.72 6.57
CA LEU A 30 -6.20 -7.00 7.68
C LEU A 30 -6.73 -6.57 9.06
N ASN A 31 -7.58 -5.54 9.13
CA ASN A 31 -8.14 -5.03 10.37
C ASN A 31 -9.67 -5.07 10.35
N ARG A 32 -10.28 -5.07 11.54
CA ARG A 32 -11.74 -4.99 11.65
C ARG A 32 -12.17 -3.55 11.90
N GLY A 33 -13.01 -3.04 11.02
CA GLY A 33 -13.63 -1.73 11.16
C GLY A 33 -15.08 -1.83 11.63
N TYR A 34 -15.53 -0.84 12.41
CA TYR A 34 -16.92 -0.71 12.81
C TYR A 34 -17.39 0.72 12.64
N ARG A 35 -18.57 0.89 12.06
CA ARG A 35 -19.31 2.15 12.08
C ARG A 35 -20.02 2.27 13.43
N LEU A 36 -19.60 3.22 14.24
CA LEU A 36 -20.12 3.42 15.58
C LEU A 36 -20.90 4.73 15.65
N ARG A 37 -22.17 4.63 16.07
CA ARG A 37 -23.00 5.79 16.45
C ARG A 37 -23.13 5.83 17.95
N THR A 38 -22.95 6.99 18.52
CA THR A 38 -23.08 7.23 19.97
C THR A 38 -23.94 8.45 20.23
N THR A 39 -24.22 8.73 21.50
CA THR A 39 -24.91 9.96 21.94
C THR A 39 -24.09 11.23 21.68
N ARG A 40 -22.78 11.11 21.36
CA ARG A 40 -21.89 12.26 21.12
C ARG A 40 -21.45 12.41 19.66
N GLY A 41 -21.73 11.42 18.80
CA GLY A 41 -21.35 11.53 17.39
C GLY A 41 -21.28 10.21 16.65
N ARG A 42 -20.66 10.29 15.46
CA ARG A 42 -20.40 9.15 14.58
C ARG A 42 -18.91 8.93 14.48
N TYR A 43 -18.48 7.68 14.58
CA TYR A 43 -17.08 7.32 14.64
C TYR A 43 -16.80 6.08 13.78
N PHE A 44 -15.55 5.92 13.38
CA PHE A 44 -14.99 4.69 12.87
C PHE A 44 -14.13 4.08 13.98
N LEU A 45 -14.52 2.91 14.48
CA LEU A 45 -13.76 2.13 15.44
C LEU A 45 -12.91 1.12 14.68
N LYS A 46 -11.58 1.25 14.80
CA LYS A 46 -10.61 0.31 14.23
C LYS A 46 -10.12 -0.65 15.31
N HIS A 47 -10.20 -1.94 15.04
CA HIS A 47 -9.64 -3.00 15.86
C HIS A 47 -8.42 -3.59 15.15
N HIS A 48 -7.25 -3.36 15.70
CA HIS A 48 -5.99 -3.93 15.24
C HIS A 48 -5.84 -5.31 15.86
N PHE A 49 -6.12 -6.35 15.10
CA PHE A 49 -6.09 -7.72 15.62
C PHE A 49 -4.96 -8.57 15.04
N ASP A 50 -4.31 -8.13 13.98
CA ASP A 50 -3.15 -8.80 13.41
C ASP A 50 -1.93 -8.59 14.33
N PRO A 51 -1.37 -9.67 14.92
CA PRO A 51 -0.25 -9.56 15.86
C PRO A 51 0.99 -8.89 15.29
N GLU A 52 1.19 -8.95 13.96
CA GLU A 52 2.34 -8.33 13.30
C GLU A 52 2.21 -6.80 13.19
N THR A 53 0.98 -6.28 13.18
CA THR A 53 0.69 -4.85 13.03
C THR A 53 0.06 -4.20 14.27
N ALA A 54 -0.26 -4.98 15.30
CA ALA A 54 -0.98 -4.52 16.49
C ALA A 54 -0.07 -3.90 17.59
N ASP A 55 1.21 -3.57 17.29
CA ASP A 55 2.08 -2.87 18.25
C ASP A 55 1.52 -1.47 18.59
N PRO A 56 1.05 -1.23 19.84
CA PRO A 56 0.46 0.05 20.20
C PRO A 56 1.42 1.24 20.03
N ALA A 57 2.73 1.04 20.15
CA ALA A 57 3.70 2.09 19.96
C ALA A 57 3.87 2.46 18.47
N ALA A 58 3.85 1.46 17.58
CA ALA A 58 3.85 1.69 16.14
C ALA A 58 2.58 2.41 15.70
N ILE A 59 1.41 1.95 16.14
CA ILE A 59 0.12 2.60 15.88
C ILE A 59 0.12 4.05 16.38
N ALA A 60 0.61 4.30 17.57
CA ALA A 60 0.68 5.66 18.12
C ALA A 60 1.64 6.58 17.32
N ARG A 61 2.71 6.03 16.71
CA ARG A 61 3.57 6.81 15.79
C ARG A 61 2.82 7.20 14.50
N GLN A 62 2.07 6.27 13.91
CA GLN A 62 1.22 6.54 12.74
C GLN A 62 0.14 7.58 13.06
N HIS A 63 -0.47 7.49 14.24
CA HIS A 63 -1.46 8.44 14.72
C HIS A 63 -0.89 9.85 14.87
N ARG A 64 0.32 10.01 15.41
CA ARG A 64 0.98 11.31 15.49
C ARG A 64 1.26 11.90 14.11
N ALA A 65 1.63 11.08 13.14
CA ALA A 65 1.82 11.54 11.77
C ALA A 65 0.51 12.08 11.18
N THR A 66 -0.60 11.32 11.32
CA THR A 66 -1.90 11.75 10.78
C THR A 66 -2.44 12.99 11.49
N GLN A 67 -2.24 13.14 12.80
CA GLN A 67 -2.60 14.37 13.53
C GLN A 67 -1.84 15.58 12.97
N ARG A 68 -0.51 15.47 12.78
CA ARG A 68 0.30 16.55 12.20
C ARG A 68 -0.04 16.84 10.75
N LEU A 69 -0.41 15.83 9.96
CA LEU A 69 -0.89 16.03 8.60
C LEU A 69 -2.21 16.82 8.59
N ALA A 70 -3.12 16.53 9.52
CA ALA A 70 -4.36 17.30 9.69
C ALA A 70 -4.07 18.77 10.01
N ASP A 71 -3.10 19.04 10.91
CA ASP A 71 -2.67 20.40 11.27
C ASP A 71 -2.11 21.18 10.06
N LEU A 72 -1.55 20.47 9.09
CA LEU A 72 -1.08 21.05 7.81
C LEU A 72 -2.19 21.17 6.75
N GLY A 73 -3.43 20.81 7.08
CA GLY A 73 -4.57 20.87 6.15
C GLY A 73 -4.65 19.72 5.15
N VAL A 74 -3.87 18.64 5.33
CA VAL A 74 -4.00 17.43 4.53
C VAL A 74 -5.32 16.73 4.90
N PRO A 75 -6.17 16.33 3.93
CA PRO A 75 -7.43 15.65 4.23
C PRO A 75 -7.16 14.24 4.77
N VAL A 76 -7.21 14.09 6.09
CA VAL A 76 -7.03 12.85 6.82
C VAL A 76 -8.12 12.72 7.89
N ALA A 77 -8.27 11.52 8.46
CA ALA A 77 -9.16 11.24 9.59
C ALA A 77 -8.29 10.93 10.83
N PRO A 78 -7.75 11.95 11.55
CA PRO A 78 -6.88 11.71 12.69
C PRO A 78 -7.65 11.01 13.81
N PRO A 79 -7.00 10.11 14.60
CA PRO A 79 -7.65 9.43 15.70
C PRO A 79 -8.00 10.40 16.83
N LEU A 80 -9.06 10.06 17.57
CA LEU A 80 -9.40 10.75 18.80
C LEU A 80 -8.36 10.45 19.90
N THR A 81 -8.09 11.45 20.71
CA THR A 81 -7.29 11.28 21.93
C THR A 81 -8.22 10.90 23.08
N GLY A 82 -7.87 9.85 23.80
CA GLY A 82 -8.58 9.41 25.00
C GLY A 82 -8.35 10.34 26.19
N THR A 83 -9.10 10.13 27.26
CA THR A 83 -9.00 10.90 28.52
C THR A 83 -7.64 10.74 29.21
N ASP A 84 -6.91 9.68 28.86
CA ASP A 84 -5.55 9.41 29.32
C ASP A 84 -4.44 10.05 28.42
N GLY A 85 -4.84 10.83 27.41
CA GLY A 85 -3.93 11.45 26.45
C GLY A 85 -3.43 10.50 25.34
N ARG A 86 -3.86 9.24 25.32
CA ARG A 86 -3.45 8.24 24.32
C ARG A 86 -4.46 8.14 23.18
N THR A 87 -3.98 7.84 22.00
CA THR A 87 -4.83 7.60 20.82
C THR A 87 -5.11 6.12 20.57
N VAL A 88 -4.44 5.22 21.30
CA VAL A 88 -4.61 3.77 21.22
C VAL A 88 -5.13 3.27 22.57
N ALA A 89 -6.26 2.59 22.56
CA ALA A 89 -6.80 1.89 23.71
C ALA A 89 -6.41 0.40 23.64
N VAL A 90 -5.80 -0.12 24.71
CA VAL A 90 -5.48 -1.56 24.81
C VAL A 90 -6.42 -2.17 25.83
N ILE A 91 -7.32 -3.05 25.39
CA ILE A 91 -8.33 -3.70 26.22
C ILE A 91 -8.35 -5.20 25.92
N GLY A 92 -8.16 -6.00 26.95
CA GLY A 92 -8.13 -7.47 26.81
C GLY A 92 -7.00 -7.97 25.88
N GLY A 93 -5.87 -7.25 25.81
CA GLY A 93 -4.76 -7.59 24.94
C GLY A 93 -4.93 -7.16 23.46
N HIS A 94 -6.04 -6.50 23.13
CA HIS A 94 -6.32 -5.99 21.78
C HIS A 94 -6.16 -4.47 21.70
N ALA A 95 -5.60 -3.97 20.59
CA ALA A 95 -5.44 -2.55 20.34
C ALA A 95 -6.62 -2.01 19.51
N TYR A 96 -7.14 -0.87 19.97
CA TYR A 96 -8.26 -0.18 19.32
C TYR A 96 -7.93 1.30 19.12
N ALA A 97 -8.48 1.87 18.05
CA ALA A 97 -8.45 3.30 17.79
C ALA A 97 -9.83 3.81 17.38
N LEU A 98 -10.17 5.02 17.83
CA LEU A 98 -11.41 5.68 17.47
C LEU A 98 -11.11 6.88 16.60
N HIS A 99 -11.68 6.93 15.39
CA HIS A 99 -11.54 8.01 14.43
C HIS A 99 -12.88 8.71 14.21
N PRO A 100 -12.91 9.98 13.79
CA PRO A 100 -14.14 10.60 13.35
C PRO A 100 -14.68 9.86 12.13
N TRP A 101 -16.01 9.71 12.05
CA TRP A 101 -16.63 9.20 10.83
C TRP A 101 -16.61 10.27 9.75
N ILE A 102 -15.99 9.94 8.62
CA ILE A 102 -15.95 10.84 7.46
C ILE A 102 -17.04 10.41 6.48
N ASP A 103 -17.98 11.31 6.20
CA ASP A 103 -18.95 11.09 5.13
C ASP A 103 -18.26 11.22 3.78
N GLY A 104 -18.36 10.19 2.97
CA GLY A 104 -17.73 10.14 1.66
C GLY A 104 -17.97 8.80 0.98
N ARG A 105 -17.52 8.69 -0.26
CA ARG A 105 -17.57 7.46 -1.05
C ARG A 105 -16.22 7.19 -1.69
N HIS A 106 -15.87 5.92 -1.78
CA HIS A 106 -14.73 5.52 -2.59
C HIS A 106 -15.04 5.72 -4.07
N ARG A 107 -14.04 6.12 -4.85
CA ARG A 107 -14.14 6.29 -6.29
C ARG A 107 -13.00 5.57 -6.98
N HIS A 108 -13.32 4.72 -7.94
CA HIS A 108 -12.34 4.11 -8.84
C HIS A 108 -11.89 5.13 -9.89
N GLY A 109 -10.71 4.94 -10.44
CA GLY A 109 -10.15 5.85 -11.44
C GLY A 109 -11.02 6.03 -12.70
N GLY A 110 -11.85 5.02 -13.05
CA GLY A 110 -12.85 5.15 -14.13
C GLY A 110 -13.89 6.25 -13.89
N GLN A 111 -14.19 6.55 -12.61
CA GLN A 111 -15.17 7.55 -12.18
C GLN A 111 -14.57 8.96 -12.02
N LEU A 112 -13.25 9.10 -12.17
CA LEU A 112 -12.56 10.37 -12.05
C LEU A 112 -12.36 11.02 -13.42
N THR A 113 -12.62 12.34 -13.51
CA THR A 113 -12.23 13.14 -14.67
C THR A 113 -10.72 13.31 -14.72
N THR A 114 -10.16 13.68 -15.87
CA THR A 114 -8.72 13.98 -16.01
C THR A 114 -8.27 15.08 -15.05
N GLN A 115 -9.10 16.08 -14.79
CA GLN A 115 -8.82 17.14 -13.82
C GLN A 115 -8.77 16.60 -12.39
N GLN A 116 -9.68 15.71 -12.02
CA GLN A 116 -9.66 15.05 -10.70
C GLN A 116 -8.43 14.15 -10.54
N CYS A 117 -7.98 13.49 -11.62
CA CYS A 117 -6.74 12.72 -11.61
C CYS A 117 -5.51 13.62 -11.39
N ALA A 118 -5.48 14.81 -11.98
CA ALA A 118 -4.42 15.79 -11.69
C ALA A 118 -4.44 16.24 -10.21
N ARG A 119 -5.63 16.49 -9.64
CA ARG A 119 -5.76 16.82 -8.21
C ARG A 119 -5.30 15.68 -7.31
N LEU A 120 -5.60 14.43 -7.68
CA LEU A 120 -5.14 13.24 -6.97
C LEU A 120 -3.60 13.16 -6.95
N GLY A 121 -2.95 13.40 -8.09
CA GLY A 121 -1.49 13.43 -8.18
C GLY A 121 -0.89 14.57 -7.34
N ALA A 122 -1.48 15.76 -7.41
CA ALA A 122 -1.06 16.87 -6.56
C ALA A 122 -1.23 16.56 -5.06
N LEU A 123 -2.34 15.93 -4.67
CA LEU A 123 -2.59 15.53 -3.29
C LEU A 123 -1.50 14.57 -2.77
N LEU A 124 -1.15 13.53 -3.53
CA LEU A 124 -0.10 12.61 -3.11
C LEU A 124 1.26 13.32 -2.99
N GLY A 125 1.57 14.23 -3.91
CA GLY A 125 2.79 15.04 -3.80
C GLY A 125 2.81 15.91 -2.53
N VAL A 126 1.68 16.53 -2.18
CA VAL A 126 1.53 17.28 -0.92
C VAL A 126 1.67 16.36 0.29
N VAL A 127 1.10 15.15 0.26
CA VAL A 127 1.26 14.14 1.32
C VAL A 127 2.73 13.82 1.54
N HIS A 128 3.48 13.50 0.49
CA HIS A 128 4.90 13.18 0.60
C HIS A 128 5.74 14.35 1.14
N ALA A 129 5.51 15.56 0.64
CA ALA A 129 6.19 16.76 1.12
C ALA A 129 5.83 17.08 2.59
N SER A 130 4.57 16.88 2.97
CA SER A 130 4.11 17.10 4.35
C SER A 130 4.69 16.06 5.31
N LEU A 131 4.72 14.79 4.91
CA LEU A 131 5.33 13.72 5.71
C LEU A 131 6.80 13.98 5.98
N GLU A 132 7.56 14.48 5.00
CA GLU A 132 8.97 14.83 5.19
C GLU A 132 9.17 15.93 6.23
N ARG A 133 8.22 16.86 6.34
CA ARG A 133 8.24 17.95 7.34
C ARG A 133 7.84 17.49 8.74
N VAL A 134 6.91 16.55 8.86
CA VAL A 134 6.35 16.14 10.16
C VAL A 134 7.02 14.90 10.75
N MET A 135 7.66 14.09 9.91
CA MET A 135 8.35 12.87 10.33
C MET A 135 9.86 13.10 10.27
N PRO A 136 10.58 12.99 11.40
CA PRO A 136 12.03 13.14 11.39
C PRO A 136 12.65 12.06 10.52
N THR A 137 13.51 12.44 9.61
CA THR A 137 14.43 11.52 8.94
C THR A 137 15.33 10.93 10.01
N GLN A 138 15.19 9.66 10.31
CA GLN A 138 16.21 8.95 11.08
C GLN A 138 17.51 9.07 10.28
N GLY A 139 18.53 9.67 10.91
CA GLY A 139 19.76 10.14 10.32
C GLY A 139 20.25 9.32 9.12
N ARG A 140 20.16 9.91 7.94
CA ARG A 140 20.95 9.50 6.79
C ARG A 140 22.37 9.86 7.09
N THR A 141 23.15 8.91 7.59
CA THR A 141 24.59 9.00 7.49
C THR A 141 24.90 8.93 5.98
N PRO A 142 25.45 9.98 5.36
CA PRO A 142 25.89 9.88 3.97
C PRO A 142 26.95 8.80 3.94
N ALA A 143 26.81 7.82 3.05
CA ALA A 143 27.84 6.83 2.78
C ALA A 143 29.13 7.58 2.42
N ARG A 144 30.10 7.54 3.30
CA ARG A 144 31.45 8.05 3.05
C ARG A 144 32.06 7.21 1.93
N PRO A 145 32.70 7.82 0.91
CA PRO A 145 33.43 7.04 -0.06
C PRO A 145 34.51 6.24 0.69
N THR A 146 34.44 4.93 0.63
CA THR A 146 35.50 4.06 1.14
C THR A 146 36.64 4.07 0.16
N ASP A 147 37.70 4.76 0.49
CA ASP A 147 39.03 4.49 -0.06
C ASP A 147 39.42 3.06 0.30
N ALA A 148 39.72 2.31 -0.73
CA ALA A 148 40.19 0.93 -0.60
C ALA A 148 41.61 0.96 -0.04
N THR A 149 41.82 0.43 1.18
CA THR A 149 43.04 -0.29 1.53
C THR A 149 42.91 -1.00 2.90
N GLY A 150 43.30 -2.27 2.97
CA GLY A 150 43.87 -2.92 4.15
C GLY A 150 42.98 -3.90 4.91
N ALA A 151 43.28 -5.18 4.74
CA ALA A 151 42.81 -6.35 5.47
C ALA A 151 43.03 -6.30 6.99
N THR A 152 42.16 -6.94 7.81
CA THR A 152 42.56 -8.03 8.73
C THR A 152 41.34 -8.51 9.55
N GLU A 153 41.44 -9.78 9.97
CA GLU A 153 40.45 -10.72 10.52
C GLU A 153 39.82 -10.42 11.89
N GLY A 154 38.54 -10.86 12.06
CA GLY A 154 37.87 -11.63 13.11
C GLY A 154 37.62 -11.01 14.49
N PRO A 155 36.78 -11.64 15.38
CA PRO A 155 35.61 -12.53 15.17
C PRO A 155 34.31 -12.09 15.90
N ALA A 156 33.19 -12.74 15.53
CA ALA A 156 31.95 -13.04 16.25
C ALA A 156 31.42 -12.14 17.38
N GLY A 157 30.20 -11.59 17.16
CA GLY A 157 29.35 -11.03 18.19
C GLY A 157 27.89 -11.09 17.78
N THR A 158 27.11 -11.94 18.44
CA THR A 158 25.68 -12.12 18.36
C THR A 158 24.93 -10.84 18.76
N GLY A 159 24.06 -10.32 17.86
CA GLY A 159 23.19 -9.21 18.19
C GLY A 159 21.94 -9.24 17.32
N GLY A 160 20.78 -9.56 17.93
CA GLY A 160 19.49 -9.67 17.27
C GLY A 160 19.05 -8.35 16.63
N SER A 161 18.73 -8.41 15.35
CA SER A 161 18.15 -7.31 14.57
C SER A 161 16.64 -7.45 14.56
N ALA A 162 15.94 -6.46 15.11
CA ALA A 162 14.49 -6.32 15.02
C ALA A 162 14.09 -6.06 13.54
N ARG A 163 13.39 -7.01 12.94
CA ARG A 163 12.80 -6.88 11.61
C ARG A 163 11.55 -6.00 11.69
N ALA A 164 11.57 -4.88 10.99
CA ALA A 164 10.37 -4.08 10.73
C ALA A 164 9.51 -4.80 9.68
N GLY A 165 8.26 -5.14 10.04
CA GLY A 165 7.32 -5.82 9.19
C GLY A 165 6.83 -4.97 8.02
N ALA A 166 6.94 -5.50 6.81
CA ALA A 166 6.33 -4.97 5.59
C ALA A 166 5.06 -5.76 5.28
N GLY A 167 3.92 -5.09 5.32
CA GLY A 167 2.62 -5.69 5.02
C GLY A 167 2.15 -5.45 3.59
N GLY A 168 1.77 -6.50 2.91
CA GLY A 168 0.75 -6.60 1.86
C GLY A 168 1.03 -6.27 0.41
N SER A 169 2.22 -6.30 -0.10
CA SER A 169 2.61 -7.23 -1.15
C SER A 169 3.17 -8.41 -0.37
N ALA A 170 2.81 -9.66 -0.68
CA ALA A 170 3.41 -10.77 0.00
C ALA A 170 4.90 -10.77 -0.34
N ALA A 171 5.68 -10.02 0.46
CA ALA A 171 7.12 -10.12 0.42
C ALA A 171 7.44 -11.58 0.70
N ALA A 172 8.00 -12.27 -0.29
CA ALA A 172 8.58 -13.56 -0.07
C ALA A 172 9.54 -13.41 1.10
N GLU A 173 9.38 -14.24 2.12
CA GLU A 173 10.28 -14.26 3.28
C GLU A 173 11.73 -14.25 2.80
N GLY A 174 12.46 -13.19 3.10
CA GLY A 174 13.88 -13.06 2.80
C GLY A 174 14.30 -12.15 1.65
N VAL A 175 13.37 -11.51 0.93
CA VAL A 175 13.75 -10.57 -0.16
C VAL A 175 13.95 -9.18 0.43
N ASP A 176 15.15 -8.61 0.26
CA ASP A 176 15.43 -7.21 0.52
C ASP A 176 14.52 -6.35 -0.38
N PRO A 177 13.58 -5.56 0.17
CA PRO A 177 12.66 -4.75 -0.63
C PRO A 177 13.36 -3.71 -1.52
N ALA A 178 14.63 -3.40 -1.25
CA ALA A 178 15.43 -2.53 -2.10
C ALA A 178 15.98 -3.24 -3.35
N ARG A 179 15.98 -4.58 -3.35
CA ARG A 179 16.46 -5.38 -4.47
C ARG A 179 15.26 -5.95 -5.22
N GLY A 180 15.05 -5.56 -6.47
CA GLY A 180 13.97 -6.11 -7.30
C GLY A 180 13.93 -7.64 -7.25
N ALA A 181 12.74 -8.22 -7.32
CA ALA A 181 12.53 -9.68 -7.23
C ALA A 181 13.49 -10.48 -8.12
N ASP A 182 13.97 -11.61 -7.63
CA ASP A 182 14.83 -12.50 -8.40
C ASP A 182 13.98 -13.34 -9.36
N PRO A 183 14.29 -13.36 -10.67
CA PRO A 183 13.58 -14.20 -11.62
C PRO A 183 13.59 -15.69 -11.25
N ALA A 184 14.68 -16.22 -10.68
CA ALA A 184 14.77 -17.62 -10.27
C ALA A 184 13.73 -17.98 -9.19
N ASP A 185 13.59 -17.11 -8.17
CA ASP A 185 12.58 -17.28 -7.12
C ASP A 185 11.17 -17.20 -7.69
N THR A 186 10.97 -16.29 -8.66
CA THR A 186 9.69 -16.11 -9.34
C THR A 186 9.34 -17.33 -10.21
N PHE A 187 10.27 -17.91 -10.92
CA PHE A 187 10.04 -19.16 -11.68
C PHE A 187 9.63 -20.30 -10.75
N ALA A 188 10.32 -20.46 -9.62
CA ALA A 188 9.97 -21.47 -8.62
C ALA A 188 8.55 -21.22 -8.06
N LEU A 189 8.15 -19.97 -7.84
CA LEU A 189 6.78 -19.61 -7.42
C LEU A 189 5.75 -19.95 -8.48
N ILE A 190 6.01 -19.62 -9.75
CA ILE A 190 5.13 -19.97 -10.88
C ILE A 190 4.92 -21.48 -10.96
N ASP A 191 5.98 -22.29 -10.84
CA ASP A 191 5.87 -23.74 -10.88
C ASP A 191 5.02 -24.30 -9.74
N ARG A 192 5.18 -23.75 -8.52
CA ARG A 192 4.33 -24.10 -7.36
C ARG A 192 2.86 -23.75 -7.61
N LEU A 193 2.59 -22.54 -8.12
CA LEU A 193 1.22 -22.10 -8.40
C LEU A 193 0.59 -22.91 -9.51
N LEU A 194 1.31 -23.23 -10.61
CA LEU A 194 0.83 -24.13 -11.67
C LEU A 194 0.48 -25.53 -11.14
N ALA A 195 1.26 -26.04 -10.19
CA ALA A 195 0.96 -27.32 -9.56
C ALA A 195 -0.30 -27.27 -8.69
N ARG A 196 -0.60 -26.11 -8.05
CA ARG A 196 -1.83 -25.89 -7.26
C ARG A 196 -3.04 -25.76 -8.19
N VAL A 197 -2.98 -24.96 -9.24
CA VAL A 197 -4.02 -24.83 -10.28
C VAL A 197 -4.42 -26.21 -10.82
N ARG A 198 -3.44 -27.05 -11.20
CA ARG A 198 -3.72 -28.41 -11.70
C ARG A 198 -4.45 -29.31 -10.72
N ARG A 199 -4.28 -29.09 -9.42
CA ARG A 199 -4.90 -29.89 -8.33
C ARG A 199 -6.19 -29.30 -7.80
N HIS A 200 -6.50 -28.04 -8.10
CA HIS A 200 -7.71 -27.38 -7.63
C HIS A 200 -8.97 -28.09 -8.16
N ARG A 201 -9.98 -28.31 -7.30
CA ARG A 201 -11.23 -28.94 -7.63
C ARG A 201 -12.39 -28.29 -6.87
N PRO A 202 -13.55 -28.07 -7.50
CA PRO A 202 -13.80 -28.24 -8.93
C PRO A 202 -12.97 -27.26 -9.77
N HIS A 203 -12.57 -27.67 -10.98
CA HIS A 203 -11.83 -26.79 -11.90
C HIS A 203 -12.81 -25.79 -12.55
N ASP A 204 -12.43 -24.52 -12.64
CA ASP A 204 -13.29 -23.45 -13.12
C ASP A 204 -12.60 -22.45 -14.07
N ALA A 205 -13.32 -21.43 -14.51
CA ALA A 205 -12.79 -20.40 -15.41
C ALA A 205 -11.66 -19.57 -14.79
N PHE A 206 -11.61 -19.43 -13.47
CA PHE A 206 -10.50 -18.75 -12.79
C PHE A 206 -9.21 -19.56 -12.90
N ASP A 207 -9.28 -20.88 -12.75
CA ASP A 207 -8.14 -21.78 -12.91
C ASP A 207 -7.56 -21.71 -14.32
N GLU A 208 -8.42 -21.68 -15.35
CA GLU A 208 -7.97 -21.55 -16.73
C GLU A 208 -7.26 -20.22 -16.98
N LEU A 209 -7.83 -19.13 -16.49
CA LEU A 209 -7.21 -17.80 -16.57
C LEU A 209 -5.89 -17.75 -15.79
N ALA A 210 -5.87 -18.29 -14.57
CA ALA A 210 -4.67 -18.34 -13.74
C ALA A 210 -3.54 -19.10 -14.42
N ARG A 211 -3.85 -20.29 -14.97
CA ARG A 211 -2.89 -21.10 -15.74
C ARG A 211 -2.34 -20.32 -16.93
N HIS A 212 -3.22 -19.73 -17.74
CA HIS A 212 -2.84 -18.94 -18.91
C HIS A 212 -1.88 -17.80 -18.51
N ARG A 213 -2.26 -17.01 -17.50
CA ARG A 213 -1.49 -15.86 -17.05
C ARG A 213 -0.15 -16.24 -16.41
N LEU A 214 -0.08 -17.37 -15.71
CA LEU A 214 1.19 -17.89 -15.15
C LEU A 214 2.18 -18.25 -16.27
N LEU A 215 1.73 -18.94 -17.31
CA LEU A 215 2.57 -19.31 -18.45
C LEU A 215 3.00 -18.08 -19.26
N GLU A 216 2.09 -17.17 -19.53
CA GLU A 216 2.37 -15.91 -20.24
C GLU A 216 3.39 -15.06 -19.46
N ARG A 217 3.22 -14.95 -18.13
CA ARG A 217 4.12 -14.22 -17.26
C ARG A 217 5.51 -14.85 -17.22
N ARG A 218 5.58 -16.19 -17.21
CA ARG A 218 6.84 -16.92 -17.30
C ARG A 218 7.61 -16.55 -18.57
N ALA A 219 6.94 -16.59 -19.72
CA ALA A 219 7.56 -16.25 -21.00
C ALA A 219 8.01 -14.77 -21.08
N LEU A 220 7.30 -13.86 -20.42
CA LEU A 220 7.73 -12.45 -20.31
C LEU A 220 8.99 -12.33 -19.45
N LEU A 221 9.04 -13.00 -18.31
CA LEU A 221 10.19 -12.97 -17.42
C LEU A 221 11.44 -13.59 -18.04
N GLU A 222 11.30 -14.68 -18.80
CA GLU A 222 12.40 -15.31 -19.57
C GLU A 222 13.00 -14.32 -20.59
N ARG A 223 12.14 -13.55 -21.29
CA ARG A 223 12.60 -12.55 -22.27
C ARG A 223 13.21 -11.29 -21.68
N HIS A 224 12.88 -10.97 -20.42
CA HIS A 224 13.27 -9.69 -19.77
C HIS A 224 14.04 -9.89 -18.47
N ALA A 225 14.61 -11.08 -18.22
CA ALA A 225 15.34 -11.38 -16.99
C ALA A 225 16.55 -10.45 -16.76
N ASP A 226 17.16 -9.98 -17.85
CA ASP A 226 18.28 -9.04 -17.88
C ASP A 226 17.87 -7.61 -17.49
N ARG A 227 16.58 -7.29 -17.48
CA ARG A 227 16.05 -5.96 -17.15
C ARG A 227 15.73 -5.79 -15.67
N ARG A 228 16.24 -6.66 -14.79
CA ARG A 228 16.09 -6.49 -13.34
C ARG A 228 16.61 -5.12 -12.90
N PRO A 229 15.80 -4.29 -12.21
CA PRO A 229 16.23 -2.95 -11.83
C PRO A 229 17.37 -2.99 -10.80
N PRO A 230 18.31 -2.04 -10.87
CA PRO A 230 19.36 -1.91 -9.85
C PRO A 230 18.77 -1.50 -8.51
N GLN A 231 19.53 -1.74 -7.42
CA GLN A 231 19.21 -1.22 -6.11
C GLN A 231 19.24 0.31 -6.10
N GLY A 232 18.39 0.92 -5.28
CA GLY A 232 18.42 2.35 -5.03
C GLY A 232 17.18 3.06 -5.53
N GLY A 233 17.02 4.26 -5.09
CA GLY A 233 15.91 5.18 -5.31
C GLY A 233 15.88 6.17 -4.16
N SER A 234 15.40 7.39 -4.40
CA SER A 234 15.18 8.36 -3.33
C SER A 234 14.07 7.84 -2.42
N VAL A 235 14.43 7.52 -1.17
CA VAL A 235 13.48 7.05 -0.15
C VAL A 235 12.98 8.20 0.71
N GLY A 236 11.76 8.09 1.19
CA GLY A 236 11.16 9.03 2.12
C GLY A 236 9.89 8.44 2.71
N TRP A 237 9.25 9.18 3.58
CA TRP A 237 7.99 8.75 4.17
C TRP A 237 6.88 8.70 3.13
N VAL A 238 6.13 7.61 3.11
CA VAL A 238 5.00 7.34 2.21
C VAL A 238 3.81 6.82 3.01
N HIS A 239 2.61 6.90 2.43
CA HIS A 239 1.41 6.26 2.97
C HIS A 239 1.56 4.72 3.02
N GLY A 240 2.19 4.15 2.00
CA GLY A 240 2.47 2.73 1.86
C GLY A 240 1.34 1.90 1.25
N ASP A 241 0.13 2.48 1.12
CA ASP A 241 -1.05 1.82 0.56
C ASP A 241 -2.04 2.81 -0.09
N PHE A 242 -1.54 3.72 -0.92
CA PHE A 242 -2.34 4.77 -1.53
C PHE A 242 -3.14 4.25 -2.73
N HIS A 243 -4.41 3.91 -2.52
CA HIS A 243 -5.29 3.32 -3.53
C HIS A 243 -6.77 3.75 -3.35
N PRO A 244 -7.69 3.44 -4.31
CA PRO A 244 -9.08 3.90 -4.30
C PRO A 244 -9.85 3.66 -2.99
N PHE A 245 -9.65 2.53 -2.32
CA PHE A 245 -10.37 2.19 -1.10
C PHE A 245 -9.82 2.89 0.16
N ASN A 246 -8.66 3.54 0.04
CA ASN A 246 -8.08 4.35 1.12
C ASN A 246 -8.31 5.86 0.92
N LEU A 247 -9.13 6.23 -0.08
CA LEU A 247 -9.58 7.61 -0.29
C LEU A 247 -11.10 7.70 -0.23
N LEU A 248 -11.59 8.65 0.55
CA LEU A 248 -12.98 9.06 0.59
C LEU A 248 -13.17 10.35 -0.18
N TYR A 249 -14.19 10.41 -1.00
CA TYR A 249 -14.58 11.60 -1.78
C TYR A 249 -15.93 12.11 -1.33
N ARG A 250 -16.06 13.44 -1.21
CA ARG A 250 -17.31 14.16 -0.97
C ARG A 250 -17.36 15.32 -1.96
N ASP A 251 -18.52 15.49 -2.61
CA ASP A 251 -18.75 16.56 -3.61
C ASP A 251 -17.69 16.61 -4.73
N GLY A 252 -17.13 15.46 -5.08
CA GLY A 252 -16.12 15.33 -6.14
C GLY A 252 -14.68 15.56 -5.71
N GLU A 253 -14.44 15.98 -4.46
CA GLU A 253 -13.11 16.25 -3.90
C GLU A 253 -12.71 15.20 -2.86
N PRO A 254 -11.38 14.92 -2.70
CA PRO A 254 -10.87 14.08 -1.64
C PRO A 254 -11.25 14.65 -0.26
N ALA A 255 -12.03 13.91 0.52
CA ALA A 255 -12.47 14.27 1.85
C ALA A 255 -11.57 13.70 2.95
N ALA A 256 -11.02 12.50 2.75
CA ALA A 256 -10.04 11.91 3.67
C ALA A 256 -9.19 10.84 2.99
N ILE A 257 -7.92 10.78 3.37
CA ILE A 257 -7.01 9.65 3.19
C ILE A 257 -7.05 8.86 4.49
N VAL A 258 -7.35 7.57 4.41
CA VAL A 258 -7.54 6.68 5.54
C VAL A 258 -6.58 5.49 5.47
N ASP A 259 -6.51 4.70 6.54
CA ASP A 259 -5.69 3.48 6.63
C ASP A 259 -4.18 3.70 6.46
N TRP A 260 -3.59 4.35 7.47
CA TRP A 260 -2.18 4.69 7.54
C TRP A 260 -1.30 3.58 8.15
N ASP A 261 -1.79 2.34 8.23
CA ASP A 261 -1.09 1.23 8.88
C ASP A 261 0.25 0.89 8.23
N ARG A 262 0.38 1.21 6.94
CA ARG A 262 1.60 0.99 6.16
C ARG A 262 2.50 2.21 6.03
N LEU A 263 2.25 3.25 6.84
CA LEU A 263 3.13 4.42 6.89
C LEU A 263 4.58 3.97 7.15
N GLY A 264 5.46 4.26 6.22
CA GLY A 264 6.84 3.78 6.26
C GLY A 264 7.78 4.60 5.38
N VAL A 265 9.06 4.22 5.39
CA VAL A 265 10.10 4.84 4.55
C VAL A 265 10.34 3.96 3.33
N HIS A 266 9.89 4.42 2.17
CA HIS A 266 9.99 3.72 0.90
C HIS A 266 10.27 4.71 -0.24
N PRO A 267 10.60 4.24 -1.46
CA PRO A 267 10.74 5.12 -2.61
C PRO A 267 9.41 5.83 -2.96
N ARG A 268 9.37 7.15 -2.78
CA ARG A 268 8.15 7.97 -2.98
C ARG A 268 7.63 7.93 -4.41
N ALA A 269 8.53 7.97 -5.38
CA ALA A 269 8.17 7.91 -6.79
C ALA A 269 7.52 6.54 -7.15
N GLU A 270 7.95 5.45 -6.51
CA GLU A 270 7.34 4.14 -6.71
C GLU A 270 5.92 4.07 -6.13
N GLU A 271 5.66 4.67 -4.96
CA GLU A 271 4.29 4.78 -4.47
C GLU A 271 3.41 5.56 -5.44
N ALA A 272 3.92 6.67 -5.98
CA ALA A 272 3.17 7.46 -6.95
C ALA A 272 2.84 6.67 -8.22
N VAL A 273 3.78 5.86 -8.72
CA VAL A 273 3.53 4.99 -9.88
C VAL A 273 2.56 3.86 -9.53
N ARG A 274 2.72 3.17 -8.39
CA ARG A 274 1.79 2.13 -7.94
C ARG A 274 0.37 2.66 -7.80
N ALA A 275 0.21 3.83 -7.18
CA ALA A 275 -1.08 4.51 -7.05
C ALA A 275 -1.73 4.76 -8.41
N ALA A 276 -1.00 5.38 -9.35
CA ALA A 276 -1.52 5.65 -10.70
C ALA A 276 -1.93 4.36 -11.42
N VAL A 277 -1.14 3.31 -11.30
CA VAL A 277 -1.42 2.00 -11.91
C VAL A 277 -2.71 1.39 -11.34
N ILE A 278 -2.91 1.42 -10.02
CA ILE A 278 -4.11 0.89 -9.38
C ILE A 278 -5.34 1.73 -9.72
N PHE A 279 -5.21 3.07 -9.72
CA PHE A 279 -6.34 3.95 -10.04
C PHE A 279 -6.75 3.87 -11.51
N PHE A 280 -5.80 3.80 -12.44
CA PHE A 280 -6.09 4.05 -13.87
C PHE A 280 -6.03 2.82 -14.75
N VAL A 281 -5.90 1.61 -14.17
CA VAL A 281 -6.09 0.36 -14.91
C VAL A 281 -7.56 0.23 -15.33
N ARG A 282 -7.76 -0.06 -16.61
CA ARG A 282 -9.08 -0.36 -17.20
C ARG A 282 -9.39 -1.84 -17.03
N PRO A 283 -10.67 -2.25 -17.11
CA PRO A 283 -11.04 -3.67 -17.01
C PRO A 283 -10.32 -4.60 -18.00
N VAL A 284 -9.93 -4.06 -19.15
CA VAL A 284 -9.14 -4.80 -20.18
C VAL A 284 -7.66 -4.93 -19.85
N GLY A 285 -7.20 -4.37 -18.73
CA GLY A 285 -5.80 -4.42 -18.29
C GLY A 285 -4.89 -3.33 -18.88
N ALA A 286 -5.40 -2.41 -19.70
CA ALA A 286 -4.63 -1.27 -20.19
C ALA A 286 -4.73 -0.07 -19.22
N LEU A 287 -3.72 0.79 -19.19
CA LEU A 287 -3.79 2.06 -18.44
C LEU A 287 -4.52 3.14 -19.23
N ASP A 288 -5.24 4.00 -18.53
CA ASP A 288 -5.74 5.26 -19.08
C ASP A 288 -4.60 6.30 -19.09
N LEU A 289 -3.83 6.31 -20.18
CA LEU A 289 -2.62 7.14 -20.29
C LEU A 289 -2.91 8.64 -20.20
N ALA A 290 -4.10 9.12 -20.60
CA ALA A 290 -4.46 10.52 -20.45
C ALA A 290 -4.58 10.91 -18.97
N LYS A 291 -5.18 10.04 -18.15
CA LYS A 291 -5.28 10.21 -16.70
C LYS A 291 -3.92 10.07 -16.02
N VAL A 292 -3.11 9.09 -16.45
CA VAL A 292 -1.73 8.91 -15.96
C VAL A 292 -0.91 10.18 -16.18
N ARG A 293 -0.91 10.74 -17.38
CA ARG A 293 -0.19 12.01 -17.69
C ARG A 293 -0.62 13.17 -16.83
N ALA A 294 -1.93 13.34 -16.65
CA ALA A 294 -2.47 14.42 -15.82
C ALA A 294 -2.05 14.29 -14.35
N TYR A 295 -2.16 13.08 -13.81
CA TYR A 295 -1.73 12.72 -12.47
C TYR A 295 -0.22 12.92 -12.27
N ALA A 296 0.61 12.35 -13.13
CA ALA A 296 2.07 12.39 -13.02
C ALA A 296 2.63 13.82 -13.10
N ARG A 297 2.12 14.64 -14.02
CA ARG A 297 2.49 16.07 -14.12
C ARG A 297 2.17 16.84 -12.84
N ALA A 298 1.01 16.60 -12.25
CA ALA A 298 0.63 17.26 -11.02
C ALA A 298 1.44 16.79 -9.83
N TYR A 299 1.67 15.48 -9.69
CA TYR A 299 2.53 14.89 -8.68
C TYR A 299 3.95 15.47 -8.75
N ARG A 300 4.57 15.49 -9.94
CA ARG A 300 5.92 16.04 -10.13
C ARG A 300 6.06 17.47 -9.63
N ARG A 301 5.07 18.33 -9.94
CA ARG A 301 5.08 19.73 -9.50
C ARG A 301 5.00 19.89 -7.99
N THR A 302 4.22 19.05 -7.30
CA THR A 302 4.02 19.17 -5.85
C THR A 302 5.05 18.40 -5.03
N ALA A 303 5.54 17.27 -5.52
CA ALA A 303 6.56 16.46 -4.87
C ALA A 303 8.00 16.88 -5.21
N GLY A 304 8.20 17.69 -6.24
CA GLY A 304 9.52 18.03 -6.74
C GLY A 304 10.26 16.87 -7.44
N ALA A 305 9.51 15.83 -7.86
CA ALA A 305 10.09 14.65 -8.50
C ALA A 305 10.52 14.92 -9.95
N GLY A 306 11.75 14.53 -10.30
CA GLY A 306 12.27 14.70 -11.65
C GLY A 306 11.78 13.63 -12.65
N PRO A 307 11.88 13.90 -13.98
CA PRO A 307 11.53 12.92 -15.01
C PRO A 307 12.27 11.60 -14.87
N ALA A 308 13.60 11.66 -14.66
CA ALA A 308 14.44 10.48 -14.51
C ALA A 308 14.07 9.62 -13.28
N GLU A 309 13.67 10.27 -12.18
CA GLU A 309 13.22 9.59 -10.97
C GLU A 309 11.91 8.82 -11.23
N LEU A 310 10.96 9.43 -11.94
CA LEU A 310 9.72 8.73 -12.30
C LEU A 310 9.95 7.63 -13.33
N ALA A 311 10.83 7.82 -14.32
CA ALA A 311 11.18 6.77 -15.27
C ALA A 311 11.78 5.54 -14.55
N ALA A 312 12.70 5.77 -13.60
CA ALA A 312 13.25 4.70 -12.77
C ALA A 312 12.18 4.02 -11.91
N ALA A 313 11.24 4.78 -11.35
CA ALA A 313 10.12 4.24 -10.58
C ALA A 313 9.16 3.41 -11.46
N VAL A 314 8.86 3.86 -12.68
CA VAL A 314 8.07 3.10 -13.68
C VAL A 314 8.72 1.75 -13.95
N HIS A 315 10.05 1.73 -14.15
CA HIS A 315 10.80 0.51 -14.39
C HIS A 315 10.71 -0.47 -13.21
N ARG A 316 10.86 0.03 -11.97
CA ARG A 316 10.78 -0.80 -10.76
C ARG A 316 9.38 -1.35 -10.52
N VAL A 317 8.34 -0.53 -10.69
CA VAL A 317 6.96 -0.97 -10.50
C VAL A 317 6.52 -1.92 -11.61
N TRP A 318 6.99 -1.72 -12.86
CA TRP A 318 6.80 -2.68 -13.93
C TRP A 318 7.41 -4.05 -13.59
N TRP A 319 8.66 -4.05 -13.11
CA TRP A 319 9.33 -5.27 -12.65
C TRP A 319 8.60 -5.93 -11.48
N GLU A 320 8.18 -5.15 -10.51
CA GLU A 320 7.33 -5.62 -9.40
C GLU A 320 6.06 -6.32 -9.94
N ARG A 321 5.35 -5.71 -10.87
CA ARG A 321 4.14 -6.30 -11.46
C ARG A 321 4.42 -7.58 -12.25
N LEU A 322 5.57 -7.71 -12.88
CA LEU A 322 5.97 -8.96 -13.53
C LEU A 322 6.21 -10.09 -12.54
N ASN A 323 6.65 -9.80 -11.34
CA ASN A 323 7.06 -10.79 -10.32
C ASN A 323 6.03 -10.99 -9.20
N ASP A 324 4.94 -10.25 -9.18
CA ASP A 324 3.94 -10.30 -8.13
C ASP A 324 2.76 -11.22 -8.48
N PHE A 325 2.50 -12.18 -7.60
CA PHE A 325 1.44 -13.19 -7.72
C PHE A 325 0.58 -13.28 -6.44
N TRP A 326 0.51 -12.24 -5.62
CA TRP A 326 -0.15 -12.29 -4.32
C TRP A 326 -1.62 -12.71 -4.41
N MET A 327 -2.37 -12.29 -5.44
CA MET A 327 -3.77 -12.67 -5.62
C MET A 327 -3.92 -14.19 -5.79
N LEU A 328 -3.06 -14.81 -6.62
CA LEU A 328 -3.05 -16.27 -6.79
C LEU A 328 -2.59 -17.02 -5.54
N ARG A 329 -1.64 -16.45 -4.80
CA ARG A 329 -1.24 -17.00 -3.49
C ARG A 329 -2.40 -16.95 -2.49
N TRP A 330 -3.14 -15.85 -2.45
CA TRP A 330 -4.31 -15.75 -1.58
C TRP A 330 -5.37 -16.78 -1.97
N HIS A 331 -5.73 -16.86 -3.23
CA HIS A 331 -6.69 -17.85 -3.74
C HIS A 331 -6.25 -19.28 -3.42
N TYR A 332 -5.07 -19.71 -3.89
CA TYR A 332 -4.65 -21.12 -3.83
C TYR A 332 -3.95 -21.53 -2.52
N GLU A 333 -3.40 -20.60 -1.75
CA GLU A 333 -2.65 -20.93 -0.53
C GLU A 333 -3.43 -20.62 0.74
N ARG A 334 -4.32 -19.60 0.70
CA ARG A 334 -5.10 -19.18 1.86
C ARG A 334 -6.59 -19.46 1.73
N GLY A 335 -7.07 -19.84 0.55
CA GLY A 335 -8.50 -19.99 0.25
C GLY A 335 -9.26 -18.66 0.30
N ASP A 336 -8.55 -17.53 0.09
CA ASP A 336 -9.13 -16.20 0.15
C ASP A 336 -9.37 -15.65 -1.26
N THR A 337 -10.65 -15.60 -1.65
CA THR A 337 -11.10 -15.22 -2.99
C THR A 337 -11.49 -13.74 -3.12
N ARG A 338 -11.33 -12.93 -2.07
CA ARG A 338 -11.75 -11.51 -2.07
C ARG A 338 -11.05 -10.65 -3.12
N ALA A 339 -9.84 -11.05 -3.55
CA ALA A 339 -9.08 -10.36 -4.58
C ALA A 339 -9.36 -10.87 -6.02
N ASP A 340 -10.03 -12.00 -6.18
CA ASP A 340 -10.28 -12.63 -7.48
C ASP A 340 -10.93 -11.72 -8.53
N PRO A 341 -11.92 -10.88 -8.19
CA PRO A 341 -12.51 -9.95 -9.15
C PRO A 341 -11.53 -8.96 -9.77
N GLN A 342 -10.41 -8.69 -9.12
CA GLN A 342 -9.38 -7.77 -9.60
C GLN A 342 -8.32 -8.47 -10.47
N PHE A 343 -8.19 -9.80 -10.34
CA PHE A 343 -7.14 -10.57 -10.99
C PHE A 343 -7.14 -10.46 -12.52
N PRO A 344 -8.27 -10.51 -13.25
CA PRO A 344 -8.28 -10.40 -14.71
C PRO A 344 -7.59 -9.13 -15.23
N ALA A 345 -7.98 -7.96 -14.69
CA ALA A 345 -7.40 -6.68 -15.09
C ALA A 345 -5.94 -6.53 -14.64
N ALA A 346 -5.62 -6.91 -13.40
CA ALA A 346 -4.27 -6.81 -12.85
C ALA A 346 -3.28 -7.72 -13.58
N SER A 347 -3.69 -8.94 -13.94
CA SER A 347 -2.84 -9.89 -14.65
C SER A 347 -2.62 -9.48 -16.11
N ALA A 348 -3.65 -8.96 -16.79
CA ALA A 348 -3.56 -8.45 -18.15
C ALA A 348 -2.67 -7.20 -18.23
N LEU A 349 -2.71 -6.36 -17.20
CA LEU A 349 -1.91 -5.12 -17.13
C LEU A 349 -0.41 -5.39 -17.30
N ALA A 350 0.13 -6.40 -16.65
CA ALA A 350 1.56 -6.68 -16.74
C ALA A 350 1.99 -7.06 -18.17
N VAL A 351 1.12 -7.74 -18.91
CA VAL A 351 1.33 -8.10 -20.32
C VAL A 351 1.25 -6.86 -21.20
N TRP A 352 0.16 -6.10 -21.07
CA TRP A 352 -0.05 -4.87 -21.83
C TRP A 352 1.08 -3.85 -21.55
N TRP A 353 1.45 -3.64 -20.29
CA TRP A 353 2.52 -2.71 -19.93
C TRP A 353 3.87 -3.11 -20.54
N THR A 354 4.18 -4.41 -20.56
CA THR A 354 5.41 -4.87 -21.18
C THR A 354 5.47 -4.55 -22.69
N GLY A 355 4.32 -4.66 -23.39
CA GLY A 355 4.21 -4.27 -24.81
C GLY A 355 4.26 -2.76 -25.04
N GLU A 356 3.76 -1.97 -24.11
CA GLU A 356 3.64 -0.51 -24.18
C GLU A 356 4.64 0.22 -23.27
N TYR A 357 5.76 -0.43 -22.94
CA TYR A 357 6.67 0.02 -21.91
C TYR A 357 7.14 1.47 -22.10
N ASP A 358 7.59 1.84 -23.29
CA ASP A 358 8.08 3.18 -23.58
C ASP A 358 6.97 4.23 -23.51
N THR A 359 5.79 3.90 -24.03
CA THR A 359 4.59 4.75 -23.98
C THR A 359 4.18 5.04 -22.52
N VAL A 360 4.29 4.03 -21.63
CA VAL A 360 4.02 4.22 -20.20
C VAL A 360 5.10 5.08 -19.55
N CYS A 361 6.38 4.86 -19.85
CA CYS A 361 7.47 5.71 -19.36
C CYS A 361 7.25 7.17 -19.76
N GLU A 362 6.93 7.46 -21.03
CA GLU A 362 6.61 8.80 -21.51
C GLU A 362 5.41 9.42 -20.78
N ALA A 363 4.39 8.63 -20.46
CA ALA A 363 3.21 9.13 -19.76
C ALA A 363 3.52 9.61 -18.33
N PHE A 364 4.53 9.07 -17.68
CA PHE A 364 4.95 9.48 -16.35
C PHE A 364 6.05 10.56 -16.36
N ALA A 365 6.98 10.50 -17.29
CA ALA A 365 8.17 11.33 -17.34
C ALA A 365 8.04 12.56 -18.25
N GLY A 366 7.10 12.52 -19.19
CA GLY A 366 6.83 13.58 -20.18
C GLY A 366 6.17 14.86 -19.66
#